data_79d94bd3299908e9fb0ab7e9591313fe
#
_entry.id   79d94bd3299908e9fb0ab7e9591313fe
#
_cell.length_a   1.000
_cell.length_b   1.000
_cell.length_c   1.000
_cell.angle_alpha   90.00
_cell.angle_beta   90.00
_cell.angle_gamma   90.00
#
_symmetry.space_group_name_H-M   'P 1'
#
loop_
_entity.id
_entity.type
_entity.pdbx_description
1 polymer ?
#
loop_
_entity_poly.entity_id
_entity_poly.type
_entity_poly.pdbx_seq_one_letter_code
_entity_poly.pdbx_strand_id
1 'polypeptide(L)'
;MRIVIKIGTSTLAHPSGLLNIKRVEELCKIMSDLKNAGNEIILVSSGAIGMGVGKLSLHEKPHDIPTRQAAAAVGQCELMYTYDKLFSEYNHTVAQILITGDDVEHENRRQNFENTILRLLQLGVLPIINENDTISTDEIVIGDNDTLGAIVAKAVSADLFILLSDIDGLFTADPHKDENAQLISVVEEITPEIEKMTGGAGSKLGTGGMTTKLKAAATANAAGIDMVIANGKNPKLLYDIVDGKNVGTKFLAKKA
;
A
#
# COMPACT_ATOMS: atom_id res chain seq x y z
N MET A 1 16.74 4.27 -7.33
CA MET A 1 16.10 3.07 -6.73
C MET A 1 14.70 2.90 -7.29
N ARG A 2 14.23 1.64 -7.36
CA ARG A 2 12.83 1.32 -7.66
C ARG A 2 12.09 1.08 -6.34
N ILE A 3 11.09 1.91 -6.07
CA ILE A 3 10.42 1.95 -4.77
C ILE A 3 8.93 1.68 -4.98
N VAL A 4 8.41 0.67 -4.29
CA VAL A 4 6.96 0.44 -4.20
C VAL A 4 6.46 1.04 -2.90
N ILE A 5 5.45 1.91 -2.98
CA ILE A 5 4.83 2.57 -1.84
C ILE A 5 3.38 2.12 -1.76
N LYS A 6 3.01 1.43 -0.68
CA LYS A 6 1.62 1.07 -0.41
C LYS A 6 1.00 2.05 0.58
N ILE A 7 -0.20 2.53 0.25
CA ILE A 7 -0.96 3.45 1.09
C ILE A 7 -2.31 2.84 1.44
N GLY A 8 -2.60 2.74 2.74
CA GLY A 8 -3.87 2.24 3.26
C GLY A 8 -4.98 3.31 3.27
N THR A 9 -6.23 2.86 3.33
CA THR A 9 -7.42 3.74 3.39
C THR A 9 -7.37 4.71 4.56
N SER A 10 -6.92 4.27 5.74
CA SER A 10 -6.77 5.12 6.94
C SER A 10 -5.78 6.26 6.77
N THR A 11 -4.82 6.12 5.84
CA THR A 11 -3.89 7.19 5.47
C THR A 11 -4.55 8.21 4.52
N LEU A 12 -5.40 7.75 3.60
CA LEU A 12 -6.02 8.59 2.57
C LEU A 12 -7.28 9.31 3.05
N ALA A 13 -7.96 8.80 4.06
CA ALA A 13 -9.26 9.32 4.51
C ALA A 13 -9.22 9.86 5.95
N HIS A 14 -10.13 10.78 6.22
CA HIS A 14 -10.50 11.17 7.58
C HIS A 14 -11.36 10.09 8.25
N PRO A 15 -11.53 10.12 9.59
CA PRO A 15 -12.49 9.25 10.28
C PRO A 15 -13.94 9.35 9.76
N SER A 16 -14.28 10.47 9.12
CA SER A 16 -15.57 10.69 8.45
C SER A 16 -15.73 9.89 7.14
N GLY A 17 -14.67 9.22 6.66
CA GLY A 17 -14.64 8.54 5.37
C GLY A 17 -14.31 9.45 4.17
N LEU A 18 -14.30 10.77 4.36
CA LEU A 18 -13.93 11.72 3.30
C LEU A 18 -12.43 11.78 3.10
N LEU A 19 -12.01 12.11 1.88
CA LEU A 19 -10.61 12.23 1.50
C LEU A 19 -9.87 13.25 2.37
N ASN A 20 -8.73 12.88 2.93
CA ASN A 20 -7.83 13.80 3.60
C ASN A 20 -6.96 14.53 2.58
N ILE A 21 -7.53 15.59 2.00
CA ILE A 21 -6.93 16.36 0.90
C ILE A 21 -5.50 16.75 1.24
N LYS A 22 -5.29 17.40 2.37
CA LYS A 22 -3.96 17.86 2.80
C LYS A 22 -2.91 16.74 2.78
N ARG A 23 -3.29 15.55 3.28
CA ARG A 23 -2.36 14.41 3.35
C ARG A 23 -2.09 13.82 1.98
N VAL A 24 -3.11 13.71 1.14
CA VAL A 24 -2.96 13.19 -0.23
C VAL A 24 -2.12 14.12 -1.09
N GLU A 25 -2.33 15.43 -0.99
CA GLU A 25 -1.48 16.45 -1.64
C GLU A 25 -0.02 16.33 -1.20
N GLU A 26 0.23 16.25 0.10
CA GLU A 26 1.59 16.10 0.64
C GLU A 26 2.26 14.80 0.16
N LEU A 27 1.52 13.67 0.16
CA LEU A 27 1.99 12.40 -0.38
C LEU A 27 2.35 12.49 -1.86
N CYS A 28 1.48 13.04 -2.71
CA CYS A 28 1.73 13.19 -4.13
C CYS A 28 2.94 14.10 -4.39
N LYS A 29 3.05 15.21 -3.66
CA LYS A 29 4.19 16.12 -3.72
C LYS A 29 5.51 15.41 -3.41
N ILE A 30 5.56 14.66 -2.30
CA ILE A 30 6.78 13.94 -1.87
C ILE A 30 7.15 12.84 -2.88
N MET A 31 6.18 12.05 -3.34
CA MET A 31 6.44 11.03 -4.35
C MET A 31 6.93 11.63 -5.67
N SER A 32 6.40 12.79 -6.06
CA SER A 32 6.87 13.54 -7.22
C SER A 32 8.31 14.01 -7.06
N ASP A 33 8.66 14.53 -5.90
CA ASP A 33 10.01 14.98 -5.59
C ASP A 33 11.01 13.81 -5.57
N LEU A 34 10.65 12.70 -4.94
CA LEU A 34 11.46 11.47 -4.97
C LEU A 34 11.65 10.94 -6.39
N LYS A 35 10.62 11.03 -7.24
CA LYS A 35 10.70 10.66 -8.66
C LYS A 35 11.63 11.61 -9.42
N ASN A 36 11.55 12.92 -9.19
CA ASN A 36 12.46 13.91 -9.76
C ASN A 36 13.91 13.72 -9.31
N ALA A 37 14.13 13.19 -8.11
CA ALA A 37 15.45 12.78 -7.62
C ALA A 37 16.01 11.51 -8.29
N GLY A 38 15.32 10.96 -9.31
CA GLY A 38 15.78 9.82 -10.11
C GLY A 38 15.31 8.46 -9.61
N ASN A 39 14.34 8.40 -8.70
CA ASN A 39 13.75 7.13 -8.29
C ASN A 39 12.59 6.74 -9.22
N GLU A 40 12.41 5.44 -9.42
CA GLU A 40 11.20 4.87 -10.03
C GLU A 40 10.17 4.61 -8.93
N ILE A 41 9.05 5.32 -8.97
CA ILE A 41 8.00 5.22 -7.95
C ILE A 41 6.81 4.45 -8.51
N ILE A 42 6.35 3.45 -7.76
CA ILE A 42 5.14 2.66 -8.00
C ILE A 42 4.23 2.82 -6.79
N LEU A 43 3.00 3.21 -7.00
CA LEU A 43 2.01 3.38 -5.93
C LEU A 43 1.04 2.21 -5.91
N VAL A 44 0.86 1.58 -4.75
CA VAL A 44 -0.24 0.64 -4.47
C VAL A 44 -1.21 1.35 -3.54
N SER A 45 -2.40 1.67 -4.06
CA SER A 45 -3.37 2.50 -3.35
C SER A 45 -4.60 1.71 -2.93
N SER A 46 -5.07 1.97 -1.73
CA SER A 46 -6.41 1.56 -1.26
C SER A 46 -7.40 2.72 -1.39
N GLY A 47 -8.63 2.51 -0.92
CA GLY A 47 -9.58 3.58 -0.67
C GLY A 47 -10.69 3.73 -1.70
N ALA A 48 -10.69 2.94 -2.79
CA ALA A 48 -11.73 3.02 -3.83
C ALA A 48 -13.14 2.84 -3.26
N ILE A 49 -13.40 1.77 -2.50
CA ILE A 49 -14.71 1.56 -1.87
C ILE A 49 -15.10 2.73 -0.96
N GLY A 50 -14.17 3.22 -0.12
CA GLY A 50 -14.44 4.33 0.78
C GLY A 50 -14.80 5.63 0.05
N MET A 51 -14.09 5.96 -1.01
CA MET A 51 -14.39 7.13 -1.86
C MET A 51 -15.74 6.97 -2.57
N GLY A 52 -16.07 5.76 -3.03
CA GLY A 52 -17.36 5.48 -3.64
C GLY A 52 -18.52 5.60 -2.65
N VAL A 53 -18.35 5.12 -1.42
CA VAL A 53 -19.32 5.31 -0.34
C VAL A 53 -19.61 6.80 -0.12
N GLY A 54 -18.56 7.62 -0.05
CA GLY A 54 -18.70 9.07 0.08
C GLY A 54 -19.38 9.72 -1.12
N LYS A 55 -18.97 9.36 -2.34
CA LYS A 55 -19.51 9.93 -3.59
C LYS A 55 -20.98 9.56 -3.83
N LEU A 56 -21.36 8.34 -3.45
CA LEU A 56 -22.74 7.84 -3.54
C LEU A 56 -23.60 8.26 -2.33
N SER A 57 -23.01 8.99 -1.37
CA SER A 57 -23.69 9.41 -0.14
C SER A 57 -24.32 8.25 0.64
N LEU A 58 -23.66 7.09 0.65
CA LEU A 58 -24.10 5.95 1.44
C LEU A 58 -23.85 6.25 2.93
N HIS A 59 -24.83 5.95 3.77
CA HIS A 59 -24.76 6.26 5.20
C HIS A 59 -23.75 5.38 5.96
N GLU A 60 -23.47 4.19 5.44
CA GLU A 60 -22.54 3.23 6.03
C GLU A 60 -21.80 2.44 4.94
N LYS A 61 -20.73 1.76 5.36
CA LYS A 61 -19.99 0.86 4.48
C LYS A 61 -20.88 -0.33 4.09
N PRO A 62 -21.12 -0.58 2.79
CA PRO A 62 -22.01 -1.64 2.35
C PRO A 62 -21.52 -3.02 2.78
N HIS A 63 -22.46 -3.87 3.18
CA HIS A 63 -22.20 -5.25 3.61
C HIS A 63 -22.35 -6.25 2.46
N ASP A 64 -23.23 -5.95 1.50
CA ASP A 64 -23.45 -6.81 0.34
C ASP A 64 -22.43 -6.59 -0.77
N ILE A 65 -22.09 -7.66 -1.47
CA ILE A 65 -21.06 -7.65 -2.52
C ILE A 65 -21.43 -6.70 -3.67
N PRO A 66 -22.64 -6.72 -4.25
CA PRO A 66 -22.96 -5.84 -5.37
C PRO A 66 -22.83 -4.36 -5.05
N THR A 67 -23.23 -3.93 -3.85
CA THR A 67 -23.11 -2.53 -3.44
C THR A 67 -21.64 -2.16 -3.16
N ARG A 68 -20.84 -3.08 -2.60
CA ARG A 68 -19.38 -2.88 -2.45
C ARG A 68 -18.69 -2.72 -3.80
N GLN A 69 -19.01 -3.58 -4.77
CA GLN A 69 -18.46 -3.54 -6.13
C GLN A 69 -18.87 -2.25 -6.85
N ALA A 70 -20.14 -1.84 -6.75
CA ALA A 70 -20.61 -0.58 -7.30
C ALA A 70 -19.91 0.63 -6.67
N ALA A 71 -19.73 0.64 -5.35
CA ALA A 71 -18.98 1.67 -4.66
C ALA A 71 -17.51 1.69 -5.10
N ALA A 72 -16.87 0.52 -5.26
CA ALA A 72 -15.51 0.42 -5.78
C ALA A 72 -15.39 1.02 -7.19
N ALA A 73 -16.33 0.73 -8.08
CA ALA A 73 -16.34 1.25 -9.45
C ALA A 73 -16.40 2.79 -9.48
N VAL A 74 -17.31 3.38 -8.70
CA VAL A 74 -17.43 4.85 -8.60
C VAL A 74 -16.21 5.46 -7.92
N GLY A 75 -15.76 4.86 -6.84
CA GLY A 75 -14.66 5.42 -6.04
C GLY A 75 -13.30 5.26 -6.71
N GLN A 76 -13.06 4.21 -7.48
CA GLN A 76 -11.81 4.06 -8.24
C GLN A 76 -11.65 5.16 -9.30
N CYS A 77 -12.75 5.55 -9.96
CA CYS A 77 -12.74 6.67 -10.90
C CYS A 77 -12.36 7.98 -10.20
N GLU A 78 -12.96 8.28 -9.04
CA GLU A 78 -12.66 9.47 -8.25
C GLU A 78 -11.22 9.48 -7.71
N LEU A 79 -10.75 8.31 -7.25
CA LEU A 79 -9.39 8.14 -6.74
C LEU A 79 -8.35 8.44 -7.85
N MET A 80 -8.55 7.90 -9.04
CA MET A 80 -7.65 8.14 -10.18
C MET A 80 -7.70 9.58 -10.65
N TYR A 81 -8.88 10.20 -10.72
CA TYR A 81 -9.01 11.62 -11.02
C TYR A 81 -8.21 12.47 -10.02
N THR A 82 -8.29 12.16 -8.74
CA THR A 82 -7.54 12.87 -7.69
C THR A 82 -6.02 12.74 -7.89
N TYR A 83 -5.53 11.53 -8.12
CA TYR A 83 -4.10 11.30 -8.34
C TYR A 83 -3.62 11.95 -9.63
N ASP A 84 -4.35 11.80 -10.74
CA ASP A 84 -3.98 12.42 -12.02
C ASP A 84 -3.86 13.94 -11.89
N LYS A 85 -4.85 14.58 -11.28
CA LYS A 85 -4.83 16.02 -11.00
C LYS A 85 -3.59 16.44 -10.20
N LEU A 86 -3.31 15.76 -9.09
CA LEU A 86 -2.23 16.15 -8.18
C LEU A 86 -0.83 15.87 -8.75
N PHE A 87 -0.63 14.75 -9.43
CA PHE A 87 0.65 14.44 -10.06
C PHE A 87 0.91 15.29 -11.30
N SER A 88 -0.13 15.68 -12.03
CA SER A 88 -0.02 16.58 -13.19
C SER A 88 0.51 17.96 -12.82
N GLU A 89 0.29 18.45 -11.61
CA GLU A 89 0.88 19.70 -11.10
C GLU A 89 2.43 19.67 -11.08
N TYR A 90 3.01 18.46 -11.02
CA TYR A 90 4.46 18.22 -11.06
C TYR A 90 4.93 17.63 -12.40
N ASN A 91 4.11 17.70 -13.45
CA ASN A 91 4.37 17.14 -14.79
C ASN A 91 4.59 15.62 -14.80
N HIS A 92 3.94 14.88 -13.92
CA HIS A 92 3.97 13.42 -13.94
C HIS A 92 2.68 12.86 -14.54
N THR A 93 2.86 11.95 -15.49
CA THR A 93 1.78 11.12 -16.01
C THR A 93 1.60 9.90 -15.09
N VAL A 94 0.36 9.60 -14.75
CA VAL A 94 -0.01 8.40 -14.00
C VAL A 94 -0.70 7.38 -14.89
N ALA A 95 -0.63 6.10 -14.52
CA ALA A 95 -1.37 5.03 -15.21
C ALA A 95 -2.04 4.12 -14.19
N GLN A 96 -3.31 3.81 -14.43
CA GLN A 96 -4.06 2.86 -13.61
C GLN A 96 -3.79 1.42 -14.05
N ILE A 97 -3.54 0.55 -13.06
CA ILE A 97 -3.53 -0.90 -13.25
C ILE A 97 -4.42 -1.52 -12.17
N LEU A 98 -5.41 -2.30 -12.59
CA LEU A 98 -6.29 -3.05 -11.70
C LEU A 98 -6.06 -4.53 -11.91
N ILE A 99 -5.83 -5.27 -10.81
CA ILE A 99 -5.58 -6.71 -10.84
C ILE A 99 -6.43 -7.43 -9.79
N THR A 100 -6.63 -8.71 -10.00
CA THR A 100 -7.27 -9.63 -9.06
C THR A 100 -6.28 -10.71 -8.62
N GLY A 101 -6.63 -11.49 -7.59
CA GLY A 101 -5.83 -12.66 -7.19
C GLY A 101 -5.63 -13.64 -8.33
N ASP A 102 -6.66 -13.85 -9.13
CA ASP A 102 -6.63 -14.73 -10.32
C ASP A 102 -5.59 -14.28 -11.37
N ASP A 103 -5.41 -12.97 -11.54
CA ASP A 103 -4.41 -12.42 -12.48
C ASP A 103 -2.97 -12.67 -12.00
N VAL A 104 -2.76 -12.79 -10.69
CA VAL A 104 -1.45 -13.11 -10.10
C VAL A 104 -1.14 -14.61 -10.18
N GLU A 105 -2.15 -15.47 -9.99
CA GLU A 105 -1.99 -16.93 -10.02
C GLU A 105 -1.73 -17.46 -11.42
N HIS A 106 -2.35 -16.87 -12.44
CA HIS A 106 -2.20 -17.29 -13.84
C HIS A 106 -0.94 -16.69 -14.48
N GLU A 107 0.01 -17.55 -14.85
CA GLU A 107 1.33 -17.14 -15.33
C GLU A 107 1.28 -16.14 -16.49
N ASN A 108 0.47 -16.36 -17.51
CA ASN A 108 0.35 -15.45 -18.66
C ASN A 108 -0.17 -14.07 -18.27
N ARG A 109 -1.14 -14.00 -17.35
CA ARG A 109 -1.70 -12.73 -16.88
C ARG A 109 -0.69 -11.99 -16.00
N ARG A 110 -0.03 -12.72 -15.10
CA ARG A 110 1.05 -12.18 -14.27
C ARG A 110 2.16 -11.60 -15.14
N GLN A 111 2.63 -12.32 -16.17
CA GLN A 111 3.67 -11.84 -17.09
C GLN A 111 3.23 -10.57 -17.83
N ASN A 112 1.98 -10.49 -18.29
CA ASN A 112 1.44 -9.29 -18.94
C ASN A 112 1.38 -8.10 -17.97
N PHE A 113 0.99 -8.33 -16.72
CA PHE A 113 0.99 -7.34 -15.66
C PHE A 113 2.41 -6.81 -15.39
N GLU A 114 3.39 -7.69 -15.20
CA GLU A 114 4.80 -7.33 -14.99
C GLU A 114 5.34 -6.51 -16.17
N ASN A 115 5.15 -6.99 -17.41
CA ASN A 115 5.59 -6.31 -18.62
C ASN A 115 4.97 -4.91 -18.76
N THR A 116 3.69 -4.76 -18.39
CA THR A 116 3.00 -3.48 -18.45
C THR A 116 3.61 -2.49 -17.47
N ILE A 117 3.84 -2.88 -16.22
CA ILE A 117 4.45 -1.99 -15.20
C ILE A 117 5.85 -1.58 -15.66
N LEU A 118 6.68 -2.55 -16.05
CA LEU A 118 8.05 -2.28 -16.48
C LEU A 118 8.09 -1.34 -17.69
N ARG A 119 7.14 -1.50 -18.62
CA ARG A 119 7.05 -0.60 -19.77
C ARG A 119 6.62 0.81 -19.39
N LEU A 120 5.67 0.95 -18.45
CA LEU A 120 5.28 2.27 -17.92
C LEU A 120 6.45 2.99 -17.25
N LEU A 121 7.24 2.28 -16.44
CA LEU A 121 8.44 2.84 -15.82
C LEU A 121 9.45 3.33 -16.86
N GLN A 122 9.72 2.54 -17.91
CA GLN A 122 10.60 2.93 -19.03
C GLN A 122 10.09 4.18 -19.77
N LEU A 123 8.77 4.38 -19.82
CA LEU A 123 8.14 5.57 -20.41
C LEU A 123 8.10 6.76 -19.43
N GLY A 124 8.64 6.63 -18.22
CA GLY A 124 8.64 7.67 -17.20
C GLY A 124 7.28 7.89 -16.54
N VAL A 125 6.32 6.98 -16.75
CA VAL A 125 4.97 7.04 -16.16
C VAL A 125 5.01 6.47 -14.73
N LEU A 126 4.18 7.01 -13.82
CA LEU A 126 4.01 6.53 -12.45
C LEU A 126 2.82 5.54 -12.41
N PRO A 127 3.05 4.23 -12.24
CA PRO A 127 1.96 3.27 -12.14
C PRO A 127 1.24 3.40 -10.79
N ILE A 128 -0.09 3.39 -10.82
CA ILE A 128 -0.96 3.32 -9.65
C ILE A 128 -1.77 2.03 -9.74
N ILE A 129 -1.53 1.15 -8.77
CA ILE A 129 -2.05 -0.21 -8.76
C ILE A 129 -3.06 -0.34 -7.63
N ASN A 130 -4.17 -1.00 -7.90
CA ASN A 130 -5.16 -1.38 -6.90
C ASN A 130 -5.74 -2.76 -7.24
N GLU A 131 -6.40 -3.39 -6.26
CA GLU A 131 -7.23 -4.55 -6.55
C GLU A 131 -8.43 -4.13 -7.40
N ASN A 132 -8.84 -5.01 -8.32
CA ASN A 132 -10.06 -4.82 -9.09
C ASN A 132 -11.29 -5.26 -8.28
N ASP A 133 -11.62 -4.47 -7.27
CA ASP A 133 -12.77 -4.71 -6.39
C ASP A 133 -14.12 -4.79 -7.14
N THR A 134 -14.17 -4.40 -8.42
CA THR A 134 -15.42 -4.43 -9.22
C THR A 134 -15.81 -5.83 -9.67
N ILE A 135 -14.84 -6.72 -9.80
CA ILE A 135 -15.04 -8.09 -10.27
C ILE A 135 -14.41 -9.14 -9.32
N SER A 136 -13.71 -8.68 -8.29
CA SER A 136 -13.15 -9.56 -7.25
C SER A 136 -14.27 -10.21 -6.45
N THR A 137 -14.16 -11.51 -6.20
CA THR A 137 -15.10 -12.29 -5.38
C THR A 137 -14.45 -12.64 -4.05
N ASP A 138 -15.26 -12.85 -2.99
CA ASP A 138 -14.76 -13.17 -1.65
C ASP A 138 -13.87 -14.44 -1.60
N GLU A 139 -13.94 -15.28 -2.64
CA GLU A 139 -13.18 -16.53 -2.74
C GLU A 139 -11.77 -16.34 -3.33
N ILE A 140 -11.52 -15.25 -4.09
CA ILE A 140 -10.28 -15.01 -4.84
C ILE A 140 -9.76 -13.58 -4.55
N VAL A 141 -9.90 -13.12 -3.34
CA VAL A 141 -9.38 -11.81 -2.92
C VAL A 141 -7.89 -11.95 -2.62
N ILE A 142 -7.05 -11.03 -3.12
CA ILE A 142 -5.65 -10.92 -2.67
C ILE A 142 -5.58 -10.76 -1.13
N GLY A 143 -6.73 -10.43 -0.54
CA GLY A 143 -6.97 -10.36 0.91
C GLY A 143 -6.76 -8.96 1.46
N ASP A 144 -5.73 -8.28 1.02
CA ASP A 144 -5.47 -6.89 1.37
C ASP A 144 -4.37 -6.28 0.47
N ASN A 145 -4.36 -4.95 0.40
CA ASN A 145 -3.36 -4.24 -0.40
C ASN A 145 -1.93 -4.30 0.18
N ASP A 146 -1.72 -4.82 1.40
CA ASP A 146 -0.38 -5.07 1.94
C ASP A 146 0.25 -6.24 1.16
N THR A 147 -0.51 -7.33 1.00
CA THR A 147 -0.13 -8.48 0.18
C THR A 147 0.04 -8.10 -1.29
N LEU A 148 -0.89 -7.31 -1.85
CA LEU A 148 -0.78 -6.78 -3.21
C LEU A 148 0.52 -5.97 -3.39
N GLY A 149 0.86 -5.10 -2.43
CA GLY A 149 2.09 -4.33 -2.44
C GLY A 149 3.35 -5.20 -2.51
N ALA A 150 3.40 -6.28 -1.73
CA ALA A 150 4.52 -7.23 -1.76
C ALA A 150 4.60 -8.00 -3.09
N ILE A 151 3.46 -8.40 -3.67
CA ILE A 151 3.39 -9.04 -4.99
C ILE A 151 3.92 -8.09 -6.07
N VAL A 152 3.48 -6.83 -6.05
CA VAL A 152 3.97 -5.79 -6.98
C VAL A 152 5.47 -5.59 -6.81
N ALA A 153 5.96 -5.44 -5.57
CA ALA A 153 7.38 -5.24 -5.30
C ALA A 153 8.22 -6.39 -5.87
N LYS A 154 7.79 -7.64 -5.68
CA LYS A 154 8.42 -8.82 -6.27
C LYS A 154 8.39 -8.79 -7.79
N ALA A 155 7.22 -8.50 -8.39
CA ALA A 155 7.01 -8.50 -9.84
C ALA A 155 7.92 -7.50 -10.57
N VAL A 156 8.20 -6.36 -9.96
CA VAL A 156 9.05 -5.32 -10.56
C VAL A 156 10.51 -5.38 -10.08
N SER A 157 10.89 -6.34 -9.26
CA SER A 157 12.21 -6.42 -8.62
C SER A 157 12.57 -5.09 -7.96
N ALA A 158 11.71 -4.63 -7.03
CA ALA A 158 11.91 -3.38 -6.32
C ALA A 158 13.16 -3.44 -5.43
N ASP A 159 13.81 -2.29 -5.24
CA ASP A 159 14.91 -2.14 -4.27
C ASP A 159 14.36 -1.98 -2.84
N LEU A 160 13.16 -1.39 -2.72
CA LEU A 160 12.54 -1.07 -1.44
C LEU A 160 11.01 -1.14 -1.54
N PHE A 161 10.39 -1.76 -0.54
CA PHE A 161 8.93 -1.74 -0.35
C PHE A 161 8.58 -0.94 0.90
N ILE A 162 7.81 0.14 0.78
CA ILE A 162 7.37 0.98 1.89
C ILE A 162 5.87 0.79 2.09
N LEU A 163 5.47 0.39 3.28
CA LEU A 163 4.09 0.24 3.68
C LEU A 163 3.70 1.35 4.66
N LEU A 164 2.93 2.33 4.18
CA LEU A 164 2.37 3.39 5.01
C LEU A 164 1.06 2.94 5.64
N SER A 165 1.01 2.95 6.97
CA SER A 165 -0.10 2.47 7.79
C SER A 165 -0.53 3.53 8.83
N ASP A 166 -1.49 3.20 9.67
CA ASP A 166 -1.93 3.99 10.82
C ASP A 166 -1.12 3.75 12.11
N ILE A 167 -0.13 2.86 12.04
CA ILE A 167 0.79 2.52 13.13
C ILE A 167 2.23 2.90 12.78
N ASP A 168 3.05 3.14 13.82
CA ASP A 168 4.44 3.56 13.64
C ASP A 168 5.35 2.43 13.15
N GLY A 169 4.98 1.17 13.36
CA GLY A 169 5.74 -0.02 12.99
C GLY A 169 5.31 -1.23 13.78
N LEU A 170 6.18 -2.22 13.90
CA LEU A 170 5.99 -3.40 14.74
C LEU A 170 6.42 -3.09 16.18
N PHE A 171 5.58 -3.42 17.15
CA PHE A 171 5.84 -3.28 18.58
C PHE A 171 5.98 -4.64 19.24
N THR A 172 6.68 -4.68 20.38
CA THR A 172 6.85 -5.89 21.21
C THR A 172 5.53 -6.41 21.79
N ALA A 173 4.51 -5.55 21.91
CA ALA A 173 3.14 -5.86 22.30
C ALA A 173 2.20 -4.82 21.66
N ASP A 174 0.88 -4.98 21.83
CA ASP A 174 -0.11 -4.00 21.36
C ASP A 174 0.02 -2.68 22.14
N PRO A 175 0.50 -1.56 21.54
CA PRO A 175 0.74 -0.30 22.25
C PRO A 175 -0.56 0.36 22.76
N HIS A 176 -1.73 -0.09 22.33
CA HIS A 176 -3.02 0.36 22.87
C HIS A 176 -3.42 -0.37 24.16
N LYS A 177 -2.76 -1.49 24.47
CA LYS A 177 -3.06 -2.33 25.63
C LYS A 177 -1.92 -2.42 26.63
N ASP A 178 -0.69 -2.23 26.19
CA ASP A 178 0.52 -2.30 27.00
C ASP A 178 1.36 -1.02 26.82
N GLU A 179 1.42 -0.21 27.88
CA GLU A 179 2.20 1.03 27.91
C GLU A 179 3.72 0.80 27.81
N ASN A 180 4.18 -0.43 28.09
CA ASN A 180 5.60 -0.80 27.96
C ASN A 180 5.96 -1.33 26.57
N ALA A 181 5.00 -1.36 25.63
CA ALA A 181 5.26 -1.80 24.28
C ALA A 181 6.31 -0.90 23.61
N GLN A 182 7.39 -1.51 23.11
CA GLN A 182 8.49 -0.80 22.45
C GLN A 182 8.46 -1.04 20.94
N LEU A 183 8.76 0.00 20.17
CA LEU A 183 8.90 -0.12 18.72
C LEU A 183 10.15 -0.92 18.38
N ILE A 184 10.00 -1.92 17.53
CA ILE A 184 11.08 -2.73 16.97
C ILE A 184 11.57 -2.02 15.70
N SER A 185 12.76 -1.45 15.72
CA SER A 185 13.28 -0.67 14.59
C SER A 185 13.76 -1.56 13.43
N VAL A 186 14.30 -2.75 13.71
CA VAL A 186 14.82 -3.65 12.69
C VAL A 186 14.41 -5.09 13.02
N VAL A 187 13.95 -5.81 12.00
CA VAL A 187 13.66 -7.24 12.03
C VAL A 187 14.56 -7.91 10.99
N GLU A 188 15.55 -8.66 11.46
CA GLU A 188 16.48 -9.40 10.59
C GLU A 188 15.86 -10.68 10.03
N GLU A 189 14.99 -11.33 10.82
CA GLU A 189 14.26 -12.53 10.41
C GLU A 189 12.89 -12.56 11.10
N ILE A 190 11.86 -12.93 10.33
CA ILE A 190 10.51 -13.11 10.85
C ILE A 190 10.45 -14.49 11.51
N THR A 191 10.60 -14.51 12.83
CA THR A 191 10.56 -15.74 13.64
C THR A 191 9.15 -16.04 14.13
N PRO A 192 8.85 -17.28 14.56
CA PRO A 192 7.55 -17.61 15.19
C PRO A 192 7.22 -16.76 16.42
N GLU A 193 8.22 -16.23 17.12
CA GLU A 193 8.04 -15.30 18.24
C GLU A 193 7.49 -13.96 17.73
N ILE A 194 8.03 -13.43 16.64
CA ILE A 194 7.56 -12.19 16.02
C ILE A 194 6.13 -12.36 15.49
N GLU A 195 5.82 -13.51 14.87
CA GLU A 195 4.45 -13.81 14.43
C GLU A 195 3.45 -13.84 15.59
N LYS A 196 3.84 -14.38 16.75
CA LYS A 196 2.99 -14.41 17.96
C LYS A 196 2.71 -13.03 18.55
N MET A 197 3.62 -12.07 18.38
CA MET A 197 3.42 -10.68 18.85
C MET A 197 2.24 -9.98 18.14
N THR A 198 1.79 -10.49 16.99
CA THR A 198 0.76 -9.86 16.15
C THR A 198 -0.66 -10.34 16.44
N GLY A 199 -0.89 -11.17 17.43
CA GLY A 199 -2.18 -11.80 17.76
C GLY A 199 -3.31 -10.88 18.25
N GLY A 200 -3.29 -9.59 17.92
CA GLY A 200 -4.33 -8.59 18.24
C GLY A 200 -5.09 -8.12 17.00
N ALA A 201 -6.39 -7.92 17.13
CA ALA A 201 -7.28 -7.42 16.07
C ALA A 201 -6.85 -6.03 15.58
N GLY A 202 -6.77 -5.86 14.25
CA GLY A 202 -6.46 -4.59 13.60
C GLY A 202 -7.50 -3.49 13.82
N SER A 203 -7.18 -2.28 13.36
CA SER A 203 -8.04 -1.09 13.49
C SER A 203 -9.40 -1.27 12.80
N LYS A 204 -10.45 -0.59 13.32
CA LYS A 204 -11.84 -0.63 12.82
C LYS A 204 -12.01 -0.15 11.35
N LEU A 205 -11.01 0.51 10.77
CA LEU A 205 -11.08 1.12 9.43
C LEU A 205 -10.27 0.39 8.36
N GLY A 206 -9.33 -0.50 8.72
CA GLY A 206 -8.49 -1.26 7.80
C GLY A 206 -8.80 -2.76 7.84
N THR A 207 -8.83 -3.40 6.68
CA THR A 207 -9.00 -4.86 6.55
C THR A 207 -7.72 -5.63 6.90
N GLY A 208 -6.54 -4.96 6.95
CA GLY A 208 -5.24 -5.55 7.21
C GLY A 208 -4.72 -5.29 8.63
N GLY A 209 -4.57 -6.32 9.45
CA GLY A 209 -3.89 -6.27 10.76
C GLY A 209 -2.37 -6.38 10.64
N MET A 210 -1.66 -6.44 11.77
CA MET A 210 -0.20 -6.67 11.77
C MET A 210 0.17 -8.00 11.10
N THR A 211 -0.69 -9.01 11.19
CA THR A 211 -0.49 -10.31 10.54
C THR A 211 -0.35 -10.20 9.01
N THR A 212 -1.17 -9.37 8.36
CA THR A 212 -1.07 -9.16 6.90
C THR A 212 0.22 -8.42 6.54
N LYS A 213 0.65 -7.47 7.36
CA LYS A 213 1.91 -6.74 7.18
C LYS A 213 3.13 -7.64 7.32
N LEU A 214 3.11 -8.58 8.27
CA LEU A 214 4.18 -9.58 8.40
C LEU A 214 4.21 -10.55 7.22
N LYS A 215 3.05 -10.99 6.70
CA LYS A 215 2.99 -11.80 5.47
C LYS A 215 3.57 -11.05 4.28
N ALA A 216 3.23 -9.77 4.13
CA ALA A 216 3.79 -8.91 3.10
C ALA A 216 5.32 -8.76 3.24
N ALA A 217 5.82 -8.56 4.46
CA ALA A 217 7.25 -8.50 4.76
C ALA A 217 7.95 -9.83 4.41
N ALA A 218 7.38 -10.98 4.80
CA ALA A 218 7.92 -12.30 4.47
C ALA A 218 8.02 -12.50 2.94
N THR A 219 6.98 -12.08 2.20
CA THR A 219 6.95 -12.16 0.73
C THR A 219 8.02 -11.28 0.09
N ALA A 220 8.17 -10.04 0.53
CA ALA A 220 9.18 -9.10 0.04
C ALA A 220 10.60 -9.60 0.36
N ASN A 221 10.85 -10.01 1.62
CA ASN A 221 12.16 -10.48 2.06
C ASN A 221 12.61 -11.77 1.34
N ALA A 222 11.66 -12.69 1.08
CA ALA A 222 11.93 -13.88 0.27
C ALA A 222 12.31 -13.57 -1.18
N ALA A 223 11.91 -12.40 -1.68
CA ALA A 223 12.29 -11.89 -3.00
C ALA A 223 13.56 -11.00 -2.98
N GLY A 224 14.25 -10.90 -1.84
CA GLY A 224 15.46 -10.08 -1.69
C GLY A 224 15.18 -8.59 -1.53
N ILE A 225 13.97 -8.20 -1.13
CA ILE A 225 13.53 -6.81 -1.04
C ILE A 225 13.37 -6.40 0.43
N ASP A 226 14.07 -5.35 0.85
CA ASP A 226 13.85 -4.73 2.16
C ASP A 226 12.43 -4.12 2.21
N MET A 227 11.75 -4.27 3.34
CA MET A 227 10.45 -3.65 3.57
C MET A 227 10.48 -2.73 4.79
N VAL A 228 9.81 -1.58 4.72
CA VAL A 228 9.63 -0.66 5.85
C VAL A 228 8.15 -0.46 6.13
N ILE A 229 7.74 -0.63 7.38
CA ILE A 229 6.42 -0.22 7.88
C ILE A 229 6.60 1.12 8.61
N ALA A 230 5.85 2.14 8.21
CA ALA A 230 5.88 3.46 8.83
C ALA A 230 4.50 4.10 8.91
N ASN A 231 4.38 5.13 9.75
CA ASN A 231 3.11 5.84 9.95
C ASN A 231 2.83 6.82 8.82
N GLY A 232 1.78 6.55 8.04
CA GLY A 232 1.34 7.39 6.94
C GLY A 232 0.71 8.73 7.34
N LYS A 233 0.53 9.00 8.65
CA LYS A 233 0.07 10.32 9.13
C LYS A 233 1.12 11.41 8.89
N ASN A 234 2.40 11.03 8.78
CA ASN A 234 3.49 11.93 8.44
C ASN A 234 4.17 11.49 7.13
N PRO A 235 3.70 11.96 5.97
CA PRO A 235 4.28 11.58 4.67
C PRO A 235 5.76 11.94 4.51
N LYS A 236 6.28 12.91 5.26
CA LYS A 236 7.70 13.33 5.19
C LYS A 236 8.66 12.21 5.58
N LEU A 237 8.18 11.21 6.32
CA LEU A 237 8.97 10.02 6.65
C LEU A 237 9.48 9.29 5.40
N LEU A 238 8.83 9.45 4.25
CA LEU A 238 9.31 8.88 2.99
C LEU A 238 10.71 9.35 2.61
N TYR A 239 11.06 10.62 2.85
CA TYR A 239 12.43 11.13 2.62
C TYR A 239 13.42 10.41 3.53
N ASP A 240 13.12 10.36 4.83
CA ASP A 240 14.01 9.72 5.82
C ASP A 240 14.23 8.23 5.52
N ILE A 241 13.16 7.52 5.09
CA ILE A 241 13.24 6.10 4.72
C ILE A 241 14.13 5.92 3.48
N VAL A 242 13.95 6.76 2.45
CA VAL A 242 14.74 6.69 1.19
C VAL A 242 16.20 7.07 1.45
N ASP A 243 16.46 7.97 2.38
CA ASP A 243 17.79 8.34 2.85
C ASP A 243 18.45 7.26 3.75
N GLY A 244 17.74 6.16 4.03
CA GLY A 244 18.25 5.05 4.84
C GLY A 244 18.24 5.28 6.35
N LYS A 245 17.52 6.29 6.84
CA LYS A 245 17.38 6.55 8.27
C LYS A 245 16.46 5.53 8.93
N ASN A 246 16.66 5.28 10.22
CA ASN A 246 15.84 4.38 11.01
C ASN A 246 14.47 5.04 11.31
N VAL A 247 13.47 4.70 10.52
CA VAL A 247 12.08 5.14 10.66
C VAL A 247 11.18 3.92 10.64
N GLY A 248 10.25 3.86 11.59
CA GLY A 248 9.32 2.74 11.68
C GLY A 248 10.01 1.41 11.99
N THR A 249 9.57 0.35 11.33
CA THR A 249 10.19 -0.98 11.41
C THR A 249 10.72 -1.40 10.05
N LYS A 250 12.01 -1.66 9.95
CA LYS A 250 12.66 -2.19 8.75
C LYS A 250 12.80 -3.70 8.85
N PHE A 251 12.25 -4.42 7.88
CA PHE A 251 12.41 -5.86 7.68
C PHE A 251 13.49 -6.08 6.63
N LEU A 252 14.58 -6.74 7.00
CA LEU A 252 15.72 -6.94 6.13
C LEU A 252 15.49 -8.14 5.20
N ALA A 253 15.82 -7.97 3.94
CA ALA A 253 15.86 -9.05 2.98
C ALA A 253 16.91 -10.09 3.38
N LYS A 254 16.62 -11.37 3.17
CA LYS A 254 17.65 -12.41 3.28
C LYS A 254 18.69 -12.16 2.16
N LYS A 255 19.89 -11.79 2.54
CA LYS A 255 21.02 -11.73 1.58
C LYS A 255 21.30 -13.16 1.13
N ALA A 256 21.25 -13.36 -0.21
CA ALA A 256 21.65 -14.61 -0.82
C ALA A 256 23.16 -14.87 -0.63
#